data_beca29cac97661f6d5e977ce32474e9e
#
_entry.id   beca29cac97661f6d5e977ce32474e9e
#
_cell.length_a   1.000
_cell.length_b   1.000
_cell.length_c   1.000
_cell.angle_alpha   90.00
_cell.angle_beta   90.00
_cell.angle_gamma   90.00
#
_symmetry.space_group_name_H-M   'P 1'
#
loop_
_entity.id
_entity.type
_entity.pdbx_description
1 polymer ?
#
loop_
_entity_poly.entity_id
_entity_poly.type
_entity_poly.pdbx_seq_one_letter_code
_entity_poly.pdbx_strand_id
1 'polypeptide(L)'
;MLVGIIAAVLVIVADQISKALVFGYLAEKQAAVHVTDFFNLVGAWNKGVSFSMFDNLGGYGVYVLSGFSLFVVCLLIYWLIKEKSLFMQLALGFVIGGALGNVIDRLRVGAVFDFLDVHIHEHHWPAFNVADSFICIGAVMIIVGSLCGFDKKAKQNEIVMEIEETEEEGKNA
;
A
#
# COMPACT_ATOMS: atom_id res chain seq x y z
N MET A 1 -13.09 -10.48 -2.36
CA MET A 1 -13.09 -9.34 -1.42
C MET A 1 -12.35 -9.62 -0.12
N LEU A 2 -12.63 -10.74 0.56
CA LEU A 2 -12.01 -11.06 1.86
C LEU A 2 -10.47 -11.07 1.82
N VAL A 3 -9.86 -11.64 0.79
CA VAL A 3 -8.40 -11.69 0.61
C VAL A 3 -7.79 -10.28 0.59
N GLY A 4 -8.40 -9.35 -0.14
CA GLY A 4 -7.92 -7.97 -0.20
C GLY A 4 -8.05 -7.24 1.14
N ILE A 5 -9.14 -7.48 1.88
CA ILE A 5 -9.33 -6.89 3.23
C ILE A 5 -8.27 -7.42 4.19
N ILE A 6 -8.05 -8.74 4.22
CA ILE A 6 -7.03 -9.36 5.09
C ILE A 6 -5.65 -8.81 4.73
N ALA A 7 -5.31 -8.74 3.44
CA ALA A 7 -4.05 -8.17 2.97
C ALA A 7 -3.86 -6.71 3.42
N ALA A 8 -4.89 -5.87 3.27
CA ALA A 8 -4.83 -4.48 3.70
C ALA A 8 -4.59 -4.36 5.22
N VAL A 9 -5.29 -5.13 6.03
CA VAL A 9 -5.11 -5.14 7.49
C VAL A 9 -3.68 -5.58 7.85
N LEU A 10 -3.18 -6.65 7.24
CA LEU A 10 -1.82 -7.14 7.50
C LEU A 10 -0.75 -6.10 7.13
N VAL A 11 -0.92 -5.40 6.01
CA VAL A 11 0.00 -4.32 5.60
C VAL A 11 -0.03 -3.17 6.60
N ILE A 12 -1.22 -2.71 7.03
CA ILE A 12 -1.33 -1.65 8.03
C ILE A 12 -0.61 -2.06 9.32
N VAL A 13 -0.87 -3.27 9.81
CA VAL A 13 -0.25 -3.78 11.04
C VAL A 13 1.26 -3.88 10.89
N ALA A 14 1.77 -4.44 9.79
CA ALA A 14 3.19 -4.56 9.52
C ALA A 14 3.87 -3.18 9.44
N ASP A 15 3.24 -2.22 8.76
CA ASP A 15 3.75 -0.85 8.63
C ASP A 15 3.83 -0.16 10.00
N GLN A 16 2.74 -0.15 10.75
CA GLN A 16 2.69 0.55 12.05
C GLN A 16 3.61 -0.09 13.10
N ILE A 17 3.73 -1.43 13.10
CA ILE A 17 4.66 -2.13 14.00
C ILE A 17 6.11 -1.82 13.60
N SER A 18 6.48 -1.93 12.32
CA SER A 18 7.83 -1.63 11.87
C SER A 18 8.23 -0.19 12.17
N LYS A 19 7.36 0.78 11.93
CA LYS A 19 7.57 2.18 12.28
C LYS A 19 7.82 2.38 13.77
N ALA A 20 7.00 1.76 14.63
CA ALA A 20 7.15 1.88 16.07
C ALA A 20 8.48 1.26 16.58
N LEU A 21 8.83 0.08 16.06
CA LEU A 21 10.08 -0.62 16.44
C LEU A 21 11.32 0.16 15.98
N VAL A 22 11.34 0.58 14.71
CA VAL A 22 12.50 1.30 14.16
C VAL A 22 12.62 2.68 14.78
N PHE A 23 11.52 3.40 15.01
CA PHE A 23 11.54 4.67 15.71
C PHE A 23 12.15 4.55 17.11
N GLY A 24 11.71 3.56 17.91
CA GLY A 24 12.28 3.30 19.23
C GLY A 24 13.77 2.96 19.18
N TYR A 25 14.17 2.10 18.24
CA TYR A 25 15.56 1.71 18.06
C TYR A 25 16.47 2.89 17.68
N LEU A 26 16.04 3.74 16.73
CA LEU A 26 16.80 4.92 16.32
C LEU A 26 16.84 5.98 17.43
N ALA A 27 15.79 6.11 18.23
CA ALA A 27 15.77 7.03 19.38
C ALA A 27 16.82 6.64 20.43
N GLU A 28 17.02 5.35 20.69
CA GLU A 28 18.08 4.86 21.58
C GLU A 28 19.48 5.12 21.01
N LYS A 29 19.65 4.93 19.71
CA LYS A 29 20.96 5.14 19.05
C LYS A 29 21.32 6.62 18.84
N GLN A 30 20.32 7.49 18.80
CA GLN A 30 20.47 8.94 18.51
C GLN A 30 21.19 9.23 17.16
N ALA A 31 21.16 8.27 16.23
CA ALA A 31 21.83 8.35 14.94
C ALA A 31 21.19 7.40 13.93
N ALA A 32 21.44 7.65 12.65
CA ALA A 32 21.21 6.67 11.60
C ALA A 32 22.08 5.41 11.83
N VAL A 33 21.55 4.26 11.48
CA VAL A 33 22.24 2.97 11.65
C VAL A 33 22.61 2.41 10.28
N HIS A 34 23.91 2.27 10.06
CA HIS A 34 24.43 1.59 8.89
C HIS A 34 24.24 0.06 9.06
N VAL A 35 23.50 -0.56 8.16
CA VAL A 35 23.20 -1.99 8.23
C VAL A 35 24.04 -2.78 7.23
N THR A 36 24.13 -2.28 5.99
CA THR A 36 24.97 -2.85 4.92
C THR A 36 25.53 -1.74 4.04
N ASP A 37 26.43 -2.07 3.11
CA ASP A 37 27.04 -1.12 2.17
C ASP A 37 26.06 -0.45 1.20
N PHE A 38 24.78 -0.85 1.20
CA PHE A 38 23.73 -0.32 0.32
C PHE A 38 22.42 -0.03 1.07
N PHE A 39 22.40 -0.19 2.41
CA PHE A 39 21.16 -0.05 3.19
C PHE A 39 21.43 0.51 4.59
N ASN A 40 20.69 1.57 4.95
CA ASN A 40 20.70 2.18 6.28
C ASN A 40 19.28 2.23 6.86
N LEU A 41 19.21 2.30 8.19
CA LEU A 41 18.02 2.76 8.90
C LEU A 41 18.21 4.24 9.27
N VAL A 42 17.28 5.06 8.81
CA VAL A 42 17.28 6.51 9.03
C VAL A 42 15.97 6.97 9.67
N GLY A 43 15.94 8.13 10.28
CA GLY A 43 14.72 8.75 10.80
C GLY A 43 14.34 9.97 9.96
N ALA A 44 13.53 9.80 8.93
CA ALA A 44 13.04 10.89 8.09
C ALA A 44 11.55 11.15 8.29
N TRP A 45 11.18 12.41 8.59
CA TRP A 45 9.78 12.82 8.72
C TRP A 45 9.30 13.47 7.43
N ASN A 46 8.52 12.73 6.66
CA ASN A 46 7.99 13.14 5.36
C ASN A 46 6.63 13.85 5.54
N LYS A 47 6.63 15.16 5.43
CA LYS A 47 5.42 15.99 5.47
C LYS A 47 4.66 15.99 4.13
N GLY A 48 5.08 15.16 3.18
CA GLY A 48 4.47 15.09 1.85
C GLY A 48 5.00 16.13 0.87
N VAL A 49 6.12 16.78 1.18
CA VAL A 49 6.68 17.91 0.44
C VAL A 49 7.95 17.47 -0.29
N SER A 50 7.85 16.48 -1.16
CA SER A 50 9.01 16.07 -1.99
C SER A 50 9.39 17.08 -3.07
N PHE A 51 8.71 18.23 -3.24
CA PHE A 51 9.04 19.23 -4.25
C PHE A 51 8.73 20.67 -3.85
N SER A 52 8.70 21.05 -2.56
CA SER A 52 8.37 22.44 -2.12
C SER A 52 7.06 23.01 -2.70
N MET A 53 6.28 22.21 -3.45
CA MET A 53 5.09 22.65 -4.16
C MET A 53 3.93 23.00 -3.22
N PHE A 54 3.99 22.53 -1.96
CA PHE A 54 2.95 22.76 -0.96
C PHE A 54 3.46 23.48 0.30
N ASP A 55 4.73 23.97 0.31
CA ASP A 55 5.28 24.76 1.42
C ASP A 55 4.42 26.02 1.69
N ASN A 56 3.76 26.55 0.67
CA ASN A 56 2.86 27.70 0.79
C ASN A 56 1.50 27.37 1.46
N LEU A 57 1.17 26.09 1.66
CA LEU A 57 -0.09 25.66 2.31
C LEU A 57 0.05 25.51 3.83
N GLY A 58 1.25 25.75 4.39
CA GLY A 58 1.48 25.60 5.83
C GLY A 58 1.05 24.22 6.32
N GLY A 59 0.42 24.12 7.49
CA GLY A 59 -0.05 22.86 8.07
C GLY A 59 -1.19 22.15 7.30
N TYR A 60 -1.80 22.79 6.30
CA TYR A 60 -2.90 22.20 5.52
C TYR A 60 -2.44 21.13 4.52
N GLY A 61 -1.17 21.09 4.12
CA GLY A 61 -0.64 20.12 3.18
C GLY A 61 -0.89 18.66 3.59
N VAL A 62 -0.79 18.37 4.88
CA VAL A 62 -1.08 17.05 5.47
C VAL A 62 -2.53 16.62 5.26
N TYR A 63 -3.47 17.54 5.46
CA TYR A 63 -4.91 17.25 5.27
C TYR A 63 -5.28 17.07 3.80
N VAL A 64 -4.68 17.86 2.91
CA VAL A 64 -4.89 17.73 1.45
C VAL A 64 -4.38 16.37 0.96
N LEU A 65 -3.16 15.99 1.35
CA LEU A 65 -2.59 14.69 0.97
C LEU A 65 -3.36 13.51 1.58
N SER A 66 -3.78 13.62 2.84
CA SER A 66 -4.60 12.59 3.48
C SER A 66 -5.97 12.47 2.80
N GLY A 67 -6.61 13.59 2.48
CA GLY A 67 -7.88 13.61 1.76
C GLY A 67 -7.79 12.99 0.36
N PHE A 68 -6.73 13.33 -0.40
CA PHE A 68 -6.46 12.72 -1.69
C PHE A 68 -6.22 11.21 -1.57
N SER A 69 -5.39 10.78 -0.61
CA SER A 69 -5.15 9.35 -0.37
C SER A 69 -6.44 8.61 -0.01
N LEU A 70 -7.27 9.16 0.85
CA LEU A 70 -8.57 8.58 1.22
C LEU A 70 -9.52 8.50 0.02
N PHE A 71 -9.55 9.53 -0.83
CA PHE A 71 -10.33 9.50 -2.07
C PHE A 71 -9.90 8.35 -2.98
N VAL A 72 -8.60 8.19 -3.20
CA VAL A 72 -8.06 7.06 -3.98
C VAL A 72 -8.40 5.72 -3.32
N VAL A 73 -8.26 5.60 -2.00
CA VAL A 73 -8.65 4.39 -1.25
C VAL A 73 -10.12 4.04 -1.47
N CYS A 74 -11.04 5.02 -1.46
CA CYS A 74 -12.45 4.76 -1.75
C CYS A 74 -12.67 4.18 -3.16
N LEU A 75 -11.96 4.70 -4.17
CA LEU A 75 -12.01 4.16 -5.53
C LEU A 75 -11.46 2.72 -5.60
N LEU A 76 -10.36 2.44 -4.91
CA LEU A 76 -9.77 1.10 -4.85
C LEU A 76 -10.66 0.11 -4.09
N ILE A 77 -11.33 0.53 -3.03
CA ILE A 77 -12.33 -0.30 -2.31
C ILE A 77 -13.51 -0.61 -3.25
N TYR A 78 -14.02 0.38 -3.98
CA TYR A 78 -15.07 0.16 -4.97
C TYR A 78 -14.65 -0.86 -6.04
N TRP A 79 -13.40 -0.81 -6.50
CA TRP A 79 -12.86 -1.80 -7.41
C TRP A 79 -12.75 -3.18 -6.74
N LEU A 80 -12.20 -3.24 -5.52
CA LEU A 80 -12.04 -4.47 -4.76
C LEU A 80 -13.36 -5.23 -4.53
N ILE A 81 -14.46 -4.51 -4.29
CA ILE A 81 -15.80 -5.11 -4.11
C ILE A 81 -16.25 -5.86 -5.38
N LYS A 82 -15.86 -5.36 -6.56
CA LYS A 82 -16.25 -5.93 -7.86
C LYS A 82 -15.22 -6.94 -8.41
N GLU A 83 -14.07 -7.04 -7.77
CA GLU A 83 -12.97 -7.88 -8.25
C GLU A 83 -13.16 -9.33 -7.84
N LYS A 84 -13.04 -10.25 -8.82
CA LYS A 84 -13.18 -11.70 -8.63
C LYS A 84 -11.83 -12.43 -8.55
N SER A 85 -10.79 -11.89 -9.19
CA SER A 85 -9.46 -12.47 -9.17
C SER A 85 -8.81 -12.32 -7.80
N LEU A 86 -8.42 -13.44 -7.18
CA LEU A 86 -7.71 -13.43 -5.89
C LEU A 86 -6.39 -12.67 -5.97
N PHE A 87 -5.70 -12.78 -7.10
CA PHE A 87 -4.45 -12.05 -7.35
C PHE A 87 -4.67 -10.54 -7.35
N MET A 88 -5.71 -10.07 -8.04
CA MET A 88 -6.06 -8.66 -8.09
C MET A 88 -6.58 -8.14 -6.74
N GLN A 89 -7.35 -8.96 -6.02
CA GLN A 89 -7.79 -8.63 -4.65
C GLN A 89 -6.60 -8.43 -3.71
N LEU A 90 -5.59 -9.31 -3.79
CA LEU A 90 -4.36 -9.20 -3.00
C LEU A 90 -3.62 -7.91 -3.35
N ALA A 91 -3.44 -7.63 -4.64
CA ALA A 91 -2.77 -6.43 -5.13
C ALA A 91 -3.46 -5.14 -4.67
N LEU A 92 -4.80 -5.07 -4.81
CA LEU A 92 -5.60 -3.95 -4.32
C LEU A 92 -5.49 -3.80 -2.80
N GLY A 93 -5.51 -4.92 -2.06
CA GLY A 93 -5.32 -4.92 -0.61
C GLY A 93 -3.97 -4.33 -0.20
N PHE A 94 -2.90 -4.62 -0.92
CA PHE A 94 -1.57 -4.06 -0.67
C PHE A 94 -1.56 -2.53 -0.84
N VAL A 95 -2.13 -2.03 -1.94
CA VAL A 95 -2.19 -0.57 -2.17
C VAL A 95 -3.07 0.13 -1.13
N ILE A 96 -4.26 -0.43 -0.84
CA ILE A 96 -5.18 0.12 0.15
C ILE A 96 -4.52 0.16 1.53
N GLY A 97 -3.90 -0.95 1.96
CA GLY A 97 -3.24 -1.06 3.26
C GLY A 97 -2.09 -0.09 3.42
N GLY A 98 -1.22 0.03 2.41
CA GLY A 98 -0.11 0.98 2.42
C GLY A 98 -0.59 2.44 2.43
N ALA A 99 -1.57 2.78 1.59
CA ALA A 99 -2.13 4.13 1.58
C ALA A 99 -2.74 4.51 2.94
N LEU A 100 -3.49 3.61 3.58
CA LEU A 100 -4.06 3.83 4.91
C LEU A 100 -2.99 3.91 6.00
N GLY A 101 -1.92 3.10 5.94
CA GLY A 101 -0.79 3.19 6.86
C GLY A 101 -0.18 4.59 6.89
N ASN A 102 0.08 5.16 5.72
CA ASN A 102 0.61 6.52 5.59
C ASN A 102 -0.41 7.61 5.97
N VAL A 103 -1.71 7.38 5.78
CA VAL A 103 -2.76 8.30 6.26
C VAL A 103 -2.81 8.31 7.79
N ILE A 104 -2.70 7.15 8.44
CA ILE A 104 -2.67 7.04 9.91
C ILE A 104 -1.55 7.90 10.48
N ASP A 105 -0.34 7.83 9.94
CA ASP A 105 0.79 8.65 10.40
C ASP A 105 0.50 10.14 10.25
N ARG A 106 0.03 10.57 9.07
CA ARG A 106 -0.28 11.97 8.80
C ARG A 106 -1.31 12.54 9.76
N LEU A 107 -2.34 11.77 10.08
CA LEU A 107 -3.39 12.20 11.01
C LEU A 107 -2.94 12.19 12.47
N ARG A 108 -2.00 11.30 12.84
CA ARG A 108 -1.50 11.18 14.23
C ARG A 108 -0.40 12.18 14.56
N VAL A 109 0.58 12.33 13.67
CA VAL A 109 1.81 13.10 13.96
C VAL A 109 2.10 14.20 12.94
N GLY A 110 1.27 14.37 11.92
CA GLY A 110 1.43 15.42 10.91
C GLY A 110 2.50 15.12 9.85
N ALA A 111 3.06 13.92 9.82
CA ALA A 111 4.08 13.51 8.86
C ALA A 111 4.10 11.98 8.76
N VAL A 112 4.66 11.44 7.68
CA VAL A 112 4.96 10.01 7.55
C VAL A 112 6.37 9.74 8.04
N PHE A 113 6.56 8.65 8.80
CA PHE A 113 7.87 8.20 9.23
C PHE A 113 8.48 7.27 8.18
N ASP A 114 9.54 7.74 7.50
CA ASP A 114 10.29 7.01 6.49
C ASP A 114 11.63 6.60 7.10
N PHE A 115 11.98 5.31 6.99
CA PHE A 115 13.14 4.79 7.71
C PHE A 115 14.03 3.84 6.90
N LEU A 116 13.60 3.42 5.70
CA LEU A 116 14.39 2.60 4.79
C LEU A 116 15.16 3.51 3.84
N ASP A 117 16.48 3.50 3.93
CA ASP A 117 17.38 4.26 3.06
C ASP A 117 18.24 3.28 2.25
N VAL A 118 17.98 3.20 0.96
CA VAL A 118 18.73 2.38 0.00
C VAL A 118 19.62 3.28 -0.82
N HIS A 119 20.89 2.91 -0.92
CA HIS A 119 21.87 3.73 -1.61
C HIS A 119 22.92 2.91 -2.38
N ILE A 120 23.54 3.56 -3.36
CA ILE A 120 24.71 3.05 -4.07
C ILE A 120 25.77 4.14 -3.96
N HIS A 121 26.81 3.90 -3.15
CA HIS A 121 27.79 4.91 -2.76
C HIS A 121 27.09 6.15 -2.18
N GLU A 122 27.36 7.33 -2.73
CA GLU A 122 26.78 8.60 -2.30
C GLU A 122 25.38 8.89 -2.88
N HIS A 123 24.84 8.00 -3.72
CA HIS A 123 23.54 8.18 -4.34
C HIS A 123 22.48 7.44 -3.55
N HIS A 124 21.68 8.20 -2.78
CA HIS A 124 20.59 7.69 -1.96
C HIS A 124 19.26 7.76 -2.71
N TRP A 125 18.49 6.67 -2.66
CA TRP A 125 17.07 6.71 -2.99
C TRP A 125 16.34 7.48 -1.88
N PRO A 126 15.31 8.28 -2.18
CA PRO A 126 14.51 8.89 -1.13
C PRO A 126 14.05 7.88 -0.10
N ALA A 127 14.23 8.20 1.20
CA ALA A 127 13.81 7.29 2.26
C ALA A 127 12.32 6.95 2.14
N PHE A 128 11.95 5.72 2.47
CA PHE A 128 10.60 5.18 2.36
C PHE A 128 10.32 4.24 3.54
N ASN A 129 9.13 3.64 3.58
CA ASN A 129 8.67 2.77 4.65
C ASN A 129 8.01 1.48 4.10
N VAL A 130 7.48 0.65 5.00
CA VAL A 130 6.80 -0.60 4.63
C VAL A 130 5.53 -0.32 3.84
N ALA A 131 4.75 0.70 4.20
CA ALA A 131 3.54 1.09 3.46
C ALA A 131 3.85 1.43 2.00
N ASP A 132 4.91 2.23 1.75
CA ASP A 132 5.33 2.61 0.39
C ASP A 132 5.78 1.39 -0.42
N SER A 133 6.49 0.46 0.23
CA SER A 133 6.90 -0.81 -0.39
C SER A 133 5.69 -1.60 -0.89
N PHE A 134 4.65 -1.73 -0.05
CA PHE A 134 3.44 -2.46 -0.45
C PHE A 134 2.59 -1.71 -1.47
N ILE A 135 2.56 -0.37 -1.44
CA ILE A 135 1.94 0.42 -2.52
C ILE A 135 2.63 0.11 -3.86
N CYS A 136 3.95 0.13 -3.90
CA CYS A 136 4.71 -0.16 -5.12
C CYS A 136 4.50 -1.61 -5.59
N ILE A 137 4.60 -2.59 -4.69
CA ILE A 137 4.37 -4.00 -5.01
C ILE A 137 2.95 -4.20 -5.54
N GLY A 138 1.95 -3.68 -4.85
CA GLY A 138 0.55 -3.78 -5.27
C GLY A 138 0.28 -3.12 -6.62
N ALA A 139 0.87 -1.94 -6.88
CA ALA A 139 0.75 -1.26 -8.16
C ALA A 139 1.36 -2.09 -9.31
N VAL A 140 2.55 -2.66 -9.11
CA VAL A 140 3.18 -3.57 -10.09
C VAL A 140 2.31 -4.81 -10.32
N MET A 141 1.77 -5.41 -9.25
CA MET A 141 0.87 -6.56 -9.35
C MET A 141 -0.40 -6.23 -10.14
N ILE A 142 -1.00 -5.05 -9.95
CA ILE A 142 -2.18 -4.61 -10.71
C ILE A 142 -1.83 -4.52 -12.20
N ILE A 143 -0.70 -3.90 -12.54
CA ILE A 143 -0.25 -3.77 -13.94
C ILE A 143 -0.04 -5.16 -14.56
N VAL A 144 0.72 -6.03 -13.90
CA VAL A 144 0.98 -7.39 -14.37
C VAL A 144 -0.31 -8.20 -14.49
N GLY A 145 -1.17 -8.14 -13.48
CA GLY A 145 -2.46 -8.84 -13.48
C GLY A 145 -3.37 -8.41 -14.63
N SER A 146 -3.41 -7.11 -14.92
CA SER A 146 -4.18 -6.56 -16.05
C SER A 146 -3.59 -6.99 -17.41
N LEU A 147 -2.27 -6.96 -17.56
CA LEU A 147 -1.60 -7.39 -18.79
C LEU A 147 -1.77 -8.91 -19.04
N CYS A 148 -1.71 -9.71 -17.97
CA CYS A 148 -1.93 -11.17 -18.06
C CYS A 148 -3.41 -11.57 -18.14
N GLY A 149 -4.33 -10.62 -18.00
CA GLY A 149 -5.77 -10.85 -18.10
C GLY A 149 -6.34 -11.68 -16.95
N PHE A 150 -5.77 -11.61 -15.74
CA PHE A 150 -6.23 -12.38 -14.59
C PHE A 150 -7.64 -11.99 -14.14
N ASP A 151 -8.01 -10.74 -14.31
CA ASP A 151 -9.35 -10.20 -14.09
C ASP A 151 -10.38 -10.81 -15.05
N LYS A 152 -10.03 -10.94 -16.32
CA LYS A 152 -10.91 -11.49 -17.38
C LYS A 152 -11.11 -13.00 -17.20
N LYS A 153 -10.04 -13.73 -16.90
CA LYS A 153 -10.10 -15.18 -16.66
C LYS A 153 -10.96 -15.52 -15.45
N ALA A 154 -10.86 -14.75 -14.37
CA ALA A 154 -11.68 -14.97 -13.18
C ALA A 154 -13.18 -14.79 -13.45
N LYS A 155 -13.55 -13.74 -14.21
CA LYS A 155 -14.95 -13.52 -14.64
C LYS A 155 -15.46 -14.60 -15.58
N GLN A 156 -14.63 -15.07 -16.51
CA GLN A 156 -14.99 -16.13 -17.44
C GLN A 156 -15.29 -17.45 -16.70
N ASN A 157 -14.46 -17.81 -15.73
CA ASN A 157 -14.66 -19.02 -14.93
C ASN A 157 -15.95 -18.95 -14.09
N GLU A 158 -16.30 -17.76 -13.55
CA GLU A 158 -17.55 -17.55 -12.80
C GLU A 158 -18.77 -17.79 -13.69
N ILE A 159 -18.77 -17.25 -14.91
CA ILE A 159 -19.86 -17.44 -15.87
C ILE A 159 -20.02 -18.93 -16.24
N VAL A 160 -18.91 -19.64 -16.43
CA VAL A 160 -18.96 -21.08 -16.75
C VAL A 160 -19.58 -21.88 -15.58
N MET A 161 -19.18 -21.60 -14.34
CA MET A 161 -19.74 -22.28 -13.16
C MET A 161 -21.25 -21.99 -12.99
N GLU A 162 -21.69 -20.74 -13.19
CA GLU A 162 -23.12 -20.39 -13.12
C GLU A 162 -23.96 -21.13 -14.19
N ILE A 163 -23.40 -21.33 -15.41
CA ILE A 163 -24.08 -22.09 -16.46
C ILE A 163 -24.18 -23.57 -16.09
N GLU A 164 -23.10 -24.16 -15.58
CA GLU A 164 -23.08 -25.56 -15.14
C GLU A 164 -24.09 -25.84 -14.00
N GLU A 165 -24.15 -24.95 -13.00
CA GLU A 165 -25.11 -25.05 -11.90
C GLU A 165 -26.58 -24.99 -12.40
N THR A 166 -26.89 -24.06 -13.31
CA THR A 166 -28.22 -23.92 -13.86
C THR A 166 -28.64 -25.13 -14.73
N GLU A 167 -27.71 -25.75 -15.45
CA GLU A 167 -27.95 -26.95 -16.21
C GLU A 167 -28.20 -28.20 -15.34
N GLU A 168 -27.49 -28.30 -14.19
CA GLU A 168 -27.69 -29.38 -13.23
C GLU A 168 -29.04 -29.26 -12.50
N GLU A 169 -29.43 -28.05 -12.11
CA GLU A 169 -30.76 -27.82 -11.51
C GLU A 169 -31.89 -28.15 -12.49
N GLY A 170 -31.74 -27.80 -13.77
CA GLY A 170 -32.72 -28.11 -14.81
C GLY A 170 -32.84 -29.60 -15.16
N LYS A 171 -31.80 -30.42 -14.87
CA LYS A 171 -31.87 -31.90 -15.05
C LYS A 171 -32.51 -32.64 -13.89
N ASN A 172 -32.56 -32.01 -12.71
CA ASN A 172 -33.08 -32.60 -11.48
C ASN A 172 -34.53 -32.17 -11.18
N ALA A 173 -35.14 -31.31 -12.00
CA ALA A 173 -36.53 -30.85 -11.94
C ALA A 173 -37.39 -31.58 -12.96
#